data_465ee3716ec5b2aa412fe1b58b5741b8
#
_entry.id   465ee3716ec5b2aa412fe1b58b5741b8
#
_cell.length_a   1.000
_cell.length_b   1.000
_cell.length_c   1.000
_cell.angle_alpha   90.00
_cell.angle_beta   90.00
_cell.angle_gamma   90.00
#
_symmetry.space_group_name_H-M   'P 1'
#
loop_
_entity.id
_entity.type
_entity.pdbx_description
1 polymer ?
#
loop_
_entity_poly.entity_id
_entity_poly.type
_entity_poly.pdbx_seq_one_letter_code
_entity_poly.pdbx_strand_id
1 'polypeptide(L)'
;MKKYLLLIVSVFIISESQAQHQQLQQQVQYLMQYQFDKTTKYEDINLETLNYTGSPYINSSFLAGEIYHNNKLIADNIPLRYNALVDEMEFKPSFGTPDSESSALMKSPEIDVRIGSKVFIFVPYQGGIEKGGYFEVLLRGEKFDLFKKYNKRFTPEQKAQTSMTRDVPARFTDNPMYYLILENGRFVEIPSRARNFESAFVGKENEIRSFIRTNRLDIKNEADLIRIVNHYDSIN
;
A
#
# COMPACT_ATOMS: atom_id res chain seq x y z
N MET A 1 -6.20 52.97 -12.38
CA MET A 1 -5.84 52.08 -11.26
C MET A 1 -6.29 50.62 -11.45
N LYS A 2 -7.56 50.34 -11.84
CA LYS A 2 -8.05 48.95 -12.05
C LYS A 2 -7.27 48.13 -13.10
N LYS A 3 -6.77 48.73 -14.18
CA LYS A 3 -6.01 48.04 -15.25
C LYS A 3 -4.62 47.56 -14.75
N TYR A 4 -3.95 48.35 -13.92
CA TYR A 4 -2.63 47.97 -13.35
C TYR A 4 -2.75 46.91 -12.28
N LEU A 5 -3.86 46.89 -11.53
CA LEU A 5 -4.12 45.84 -10.53
C LEU A 5 -4.32 44.46 -11.19
N LEU A 6 -5.07 44.43 -12.32
CA LEU A 6 -5.24 43.19 -13.08
C LEU A 6 -3.92 42.66 -13.67
N LEU A 7 -3.04 43.54 -14.11
CA LEU A 7 -1.73 43.16 -14.66
C LEU A 7 -0.79 42.60 -13.58
N ILE A 8 -0.80 43.20 -12.41
CA ILE A 8 -0.02 42.70 -11.24
C ILE A 8 -0.52 41.32 -10.81
N VAL A 9 -1.82 41.11 -10.72
CA VAL A 9 -2.41 39.82 -10.36
C VAL A 9 -2.07 38.72 -11.39
N SER A 10 -2.10 39.06 -12.70
CA SER A 10 -1.73 38.08 -13.74
C SER A 10 -0.26 37.72 -13.72
N VAL A 11 0.66 38.62 -13.40
CA VAL A 11 2.09 38.35 -13.25
C VAL A 11 2.35 37.47 -12.05
N PHE A 12 1.64 37.70 -10.93
CA PHE A 12 1.76 36.84 -9.73
C PHE A 12 1.31 35.41 -10.01
N ILE A 13 0.17 35.21 -10.65
CA ILE A 13 -0.34 33.86 -11.01
C ILE A 13 0.63 33.12 -11.93
N ILE A 14 1.24 33.82 -12.90
CA ILE A 14 2.22 33.20 -13.81
C ILE A 14 3.48 32.81 -13.06
N SER A 15 3.98 33.62 -12.12
CA SER A 15 5.18 33.30 -11.35
C SER A 15 4.99 32.12 -10.41
N GLU A 16 3.83 31.99 -9.76
CA GLU A 16 3.50 30.83 -8.91
C GLU A 16 3.39 29.54 -9.74
N SER A 17 2.76 29.61 -10.91
CA SER A 17 2.66 28.46 -11.80
C SER A 17 4.02 27.96 -12.31
N GLN A 18 4.94 28.87 -12.61
CA GLN A 18 6.31 28.52 -13.03
C GLN A 18 7.11 27.92 -11.86
N ALA A 19 6.98 28.44 -10.67
CA ALA A 19 7.66 27.93 -9.49
C ALA A 19 7.19 26.51 -9.14
N GLN A 20 5.89 26.25 -9.19
CA GLN A 20 5.33 24.91 -8.97
C GLN A 20 5.81 23.90 -10.03
N HIS A 21 5.84 24.31 -11.29
CA HIS A 21 6.33 23.46 -12.37
C HIS A 21 7.82 23.11 -12.21
N GLN A 22 8.64 24.07 -11.83
CA GLN A 22 10.07 23.86 -11.59
C GLN A 22 10.31 22.95 -10.37
N GLN A 23 9.53 23.11 -9.30
CA GLN A 23 9.60 22.24 -8.13
C GLN A 23 9.23 20.79 -8.47
N LEU A 24 8.16 20.59 -9.25
CA LEU A 24 7.75 19.26 -9.71
C LEU A 24 8.85 18.60 -10.56
N GLN A 25 9.47 19.34 -11.47
CA GLN A 25 10.57 18.81 -12.28
C GLN A 25 11.77 18.39 -11.45
N GLN A 26 12.14 19.15 -10.42
CA GLN A 26 13.22 18.79 -9.50
C GLN A 26 12.89 17.53 -8.70
N GLN A 27 11.66 17.40 -8.20
CA GLN A 27 11.21 16.20 -7.50
C GLN A 27 11.27 14.97 -8.39
N VAL A 28 10.72 15.07 -9.61
CA VAL A 28 10.75 13.97 -10.60
C VAL A 28 12.19 13.57 -10.92
N GLN A 29 13.05 14.55 -11.19
CA GLN A 29 14.47 14.28 -11.47
C GLN A 29 15.17 13.58 -10.30
N TYR A 30 14.84 13.93 -9.06
CA TYR A 30 15.34 13.25 -7.87
C TYR A 30 14.82 11.82 -7.77
N LEU A 31 13.53 11.60 -8.04
CA LEU A 31 12.91 10.27 -8.03
C LEU A 31 13.47 9.32 -9.09
N MET A 32 13.90 9.87 -10.24
CA MET A 32 14.55 9.08 -11.30
C MET A 32 15.80 8.34 -10.84
N GLN A 33 16.41 8.72 -9.72
CA GLN A 33 17.53 7.99 -9.10
C GLN A 33 17.07 6.72 -8.37
N TYR A 34 15.80 6.62 -8.05
CA TYR A 34 15.19 5.51 -7.30
C TYR A 34 14.18 4.73 -8.13
N GLN A 35 14.23 4.80 -9.46
CA GLN A 35 13.33 4.10 -10.34
C GLN A 35 13.89 2.79 -10.88
N PHE A 36 12.98 1.86 -11.15
CA PHE A 36 13.22 0.65 -11.93
C PHE A 36 12.09 0.46 -12.95
N ASP A 37 12.36 -0.35 -13.95
CA ASP A 37 11.30 -0.81 -14.85
C ASP A 37 10.28 -1.59 -14.05
N LYS A 38 9.00 -1.22 -14.22
CA LYS A 38 7.91 -1.96 -13.57
C LYS A 38 7.78 -3.37 -14.13
N THR A 39 7.33 -4.29 -13.29
CA THR A 39 7.03 -5.65 -13.72
C THR A 39 5.75 -5.66 -14.56
N THR A 40 5.86 -5.99 -15.85
CA THR A 40 4.72 -6.13 -16.77
C THR A 40 4.26 -7.58 -16.92
N LYS A 41 5.12 -8.54 -16.54
CA LYS A 41 4.82 -9.97 -16.57
C LYS A 41 5.03 -10.58 -15.20
N TYR A 42 4.09 -11.36 -14.74
CA TYR A 42 4.16 -12.12 -13.51
C TYR A 42 3.91 -13.60 -13.81
N GLU A 43 4.94 -14.46 -13.62
CA GLU A 43 4.93 -15.84 -14.09
C GLU A 43 4.59 -15.89 -15.60
N ASP A 44 3.51 -16.58 -15.98
CA ASP A 44 3.02 -16.64 -17.37
C ASP A 44 1.94 -15.59 -17.68
N ILE A 45 1.69 -14.64 -16.75
CA ILE A 45 0.63 -13.65 -16.88
C ILE A 45 1.18 -12.36 -17.48
N ASN A 46 0.65 -11.95 -18.65
CA ASN A 46 0.88 -10.61 -19.18
C ASN A 46 -0.23 -9.69 -18.68
N LEU A 47 0.10 -8.82 -17.71
CA LEU A 47 -0.86 -7.92 -17.05
C LEU A 47 -1.45 -6.87 -18.01
N GLU A 48 -0.77 -6.55 -19.11
CA GLU A 48 -1.23 -5.53 -20.06
C GLU A 48 -2.29 -6.07 -21.04
N THR A 49 -2.25 -7.37 -21.34
CA THR A 49 -3.12 -7.99 -22.35
C THR A 49 -4.17 -8.94 -21.77
N LEU A 50 -4.07 -9.24 -20.47
CA LEU A 50 -4.98 -10.18 -19.82
C LEU A 50 -6.37 -9.57 -19.61
N ASN A 51 -7.41 -10.32 -20.03
CA ASN A 51 -8.79 -9.99 -19.65
C ASN A 51 -9.12 -10.61 -18.29
N TYR A 52 -9.37 -9.78 -17.29
CA TYR A 52 -9.61 -10.23 -15.93
C TYR A 52 -10.64 -9.36 -15.18
N THR A 53 -11.16 -9.90 -14.09
CA THR A 53 -11.97 -9.18 -13.11
C THR A 53 -11.17 -8.92 -11.83
N GLY A 54 -11.55 -7.91 -11.07
CA GLY A 54 -10.74 -7.43 -9.93
C GLY A 54 -9.57 -6.57 -10.38
N SER A 55 -8.53 -6.45 -9.57
CA SER A 55 -7.36 -5.64 -9.87
C SER A 55 -6.10 -6.19 -9.20
N PRO A 56 -4.93 -6.20 -9.86
CA PRO A 56 -3.64 -6.48 -9.22
C PRO A 56 -3.23 -5.35 -8.26
N TYR A 57 -3.82 -4.18 -8.39
CA TYR A 57 -3.55 -2.98 -7.60
C TYR A 57 -4.46 -2.87 -6.38
N ILE A 58 -4.02 -2.10 -5.38
CA ILE A 58 -4.91 -1.69 -4.28
C ILE A 58 -5.90 -0.64 -4.77
N ASN A 59 -5.43 0.33 -5.54
CA ASN A 59 -6.27 1.29 -6.26
C ASN A 59 -6.04 1.12 -7.75
N SER A 60 -7.09 1.01 -8.53
CA SER A 60 -6.98 0.87 -10.00
C SER A 60 -6.35 2.09 -10.66
N SER A 61 -6.56 3.28 -10.08
CA SER A 61 -6.01 4.54 -10.57
C SER A 61 -4.83 5.01 -9.72
N PHE A 62 -3.93 5.78 -10.32
CA PHE A 62 -2.92 6.51 -9.60
C PHE A 62 -3.54 7.60 -8.73
N LEU A 63 -3.10 7.70 -7.49
CA LEU A 63 -3.52 8.70 -6.52
C LEU A 63 -2.35 9.61 -6.16
N ALA A 64 -2.67 10.83 -5.74
CA ALA A 64 -1.67 11.74 -5.21
C ALA A 64 -1.06 11.17 -3.92
N GLY A 65 0.24 11.21 -3.83
CA GLY A 65 0.94 10.74 -2.66
C GLY A 65 2.28 11.44 -2.44
N GLU A 66 2.92 11.07 -1.36
CA GLU A 66 4.17 11.60 -0.89
C GLU A 66 5.21 10.50 -0.79
N ILE A 67 6.47 10.83 -1.07
CA ILE A 67 7.61 9.93 -0.91
C ILE A 67 8.59 10.58 0.05
N TYR A 68 9.02 9.79 1.04
CA TYR A 68 10.01 10.18 2.04
C TYR A 68 11.25 9.31 1.91
N HIS A 69 12.42 9.89 2.09
CA HIS A 69 13.70 9.19 2.21
C HIS A 69 14.36 9.61 3.52
N ASN A 70 14.60 8.64 4.41
CA ASN A 70 15.12 8.88 5.76
C ASN A 70 14.28 9.95 6.51
N ASN A 71 12.94 9.81 6.51
CA ASN A 71 11.97 10.75 7.10
C ASN A 71 11.95 12.16 6.47
N LYS A 72 12.69 12.41 5.40
CA LYS A 72 12.67 13.68 4.68
C LYS A 72 11.78 13.57 3.46
N LEU A 73 10.81 14.47 3.33
CA LEU A 73 9.96 14.57 2.14
C LEU A 73 10.83 14.87 0.91
N ILE A 74 10.80 13.98 -0.09
CA ILE A 74 11.54 14.11 -1.34
C ILE A 74 10.65 14.35 -2.54
N ALA A 75 9.39 13.95 -2.46
CA ALA A 75 8.39 14.23 -3.48
C ALA A 75 7.01 14.33 -2.85
N ASP A 76 6.23 15.30 -3.33
CA ASP A 76 4.86 15.58 -2.92
C ASP A 76 3.95 15.67 -4.14
N ASN A 77 2.69 15.28 -3.95
CA ASN A 77 1.67 15.27 -5.00
C ASN A 77 2.07 14.46 -6.25
N ILE A 78 2.84 13.39 -6.07
CA ILE A 78 3.26 12.48 -7.12
C ILE A 78 2.18 11.41 -7.34
N PRO A 79 1.82 11.09 -8.61
CA PRO A 79 0.90 10.00 -8.89
C PRO A 79 1.53 8.66 -8.49
N LEU A 80 0.93 8.00 -7.50
CA LEU A 80 1.39 6.73 -6.91
C LEU A 80 0.31 5.67 -7.01
N ARG A 81 0.73 4.42 -7.18
CA ARG A 81 -0.14 3.25 -7.17
C ARG A 81 0.63 2.03 -6.66
N TYR A 82 0.01 1.25 -5.75
CA TYR A 82 0.63 0.02 -5.27
C TYR A 82 0.11 -1.20 -6.02
N ASN A 83 1.01 -1.90 -6.70
CA ASN A 83 0.78 -3.19 -7.33
C ASN A 83 1.04 -4.30 -6.32
N ALA A 84 -0.04 -4.82 -5.72
CA ALA A 84 0.05 -5.83 -4.66
C ALA A 84 0.25 -7.27 -5.19
N LEU A 85 0.18 -7.49 -6.51
CA LEU A 85 0.49 -8.77 -7.12
C LEU A 85 2.00 -9.02 -7.19
N VAL A 86 2.75 -8.00 -7.63
CA VAL A 86 4.21 -8.05 -7.80
C VAL A 86 4.96 -7.31 -6.70
N ASP A 87 4.21 -6.76 -5.72
CA ASP A 87 4.75 -6.03 -4.58
C ASP A 87 5.62 -4.85 -5.00
N GLU A 88 5.09 -3.99 -5.88
CA GLU A 88 5.78 -2.81 -6.39
C GLU A 88 4.98 -1.53 -6.15
N MET A 89 5.68 -0.47 -5.73
CA MET A 89 5.15 0.87 -5.68
C MET A 89 5.43 1.55 -7.01
N GLU A 90 4.39 1.77 -7.81
CA GLU A 90 4.49 2.43 -9.10
C GLU A 90 4.31 3.95 -8.96
N PHE A 91 5.03 4.73 -9.74
CA PHE A 91 4.87 6.17 -9.83
C PHE A 91 4.93 6.69 -11.25
N LYS A 92 4.38 7.87 -11.49
CA LYS A 92 4.46 8.61 -12.76
C LYS A 92 5.00 10.01 -12.53
N PRO A 93 5.69 10.61 -13.52
CA PRO A 93 6.14 12.01 -13.42
C PRO A 93 5.01 13.03 -13.24
N SER A 94 3.83 12.76 -13.80
CA SER A 94 2.65 13.60 -13.66
C SER A 94 1.37 12.79 -13.84
N PHE A 95 0.23 13.33 -13.45
CA PHE A 95 -1.09 12.71 -13.71
C PHE A 95 -1.41 12.57 -15.20
N GLY A 96 -0.87 13.44 -16.05
CA GLY A 96 -1.05 13.38 -17.50
C GLY A 96 -0.17 12.34 -18.20
N THR A 97 0.82 11.78 -17.53
CA THR A 97 1.68 10.72 -18.08
C THR A 97 0.87 9.43 -18.24
N PRO A 98 0.96 8.74 -19.40
CA PRO A 98 0.30 7.45 -19.60
C PRO A 98 0.71 6.40 -18.55
N ASP A 99 -0.20 5.48 -18.19
CA ASP A 99 0.09 4.42 -17.22
C ASP A 99 1.16 3.44 -17.72
N SER A 100 1.31 3.30 -19.04
CA SER A 100 2.38 2.52 -19.67
C SER A 100 3.79 3.03 -19.38
N GLU A 101 3.90 4.34 -19.11
CA GLU A 101 5.16 5.03 -18.83
C GLU A 101 5.46 5.15 -17.33
N SER A 102 4.68 4.47 -16.46
CA SER A 102 4.99 4.43 -15.04
C SER A 102 6.23 3.57 -14.77
N SER A 103 6.97 3.94 -13.74
CA SER A 103 8.13 3.22 -13.23
C SER A 103 7.84 2.64 -11.85
N ALA A 104 8.60 1.63 -11.43
CA ALA A 104 8.59 1.12 -10.07
C ALA A 104 9.60 1.88 -9.19
N LEU A 105 9.19 2.18 -7.97
CA LEU A 105 10.06 2.77 -6.97
C LEU A 105 10.99 1.72 -6.38
N MET A 106 12.24 2.08 -6.14
CA MET A 106 13.24 1.20 -5.52
C MET A 106 12.76 0.71 -4.16
N LYS A 107 12.87 -0.59 -3.94
CA LYS A 107 12.57 -1.24 -2.67
C LYS A 107 13.70 -0.97 -1.68
N SER A 108 13.49 -0.04 -0.76
CA SER A 108 14.46 0.34 0.27
C SER A 108 13.76 0.61 1.60
N PRO A 109 14.31 0.14 2.74
CA PRO A 109 13.78 0.44 4.07
C PRO A 109 13.93 1.92 4.46
N GLU A 110 14.70 2.68 3.69
CA GLU A 110 14.85 4.13 3.88
C GLU A 110 13.75 4.95 3.19
N ILE A 111 12.92 4.30 2.37
CA ILE A 111 11.87 4.95 1.58
C ILE A 111 10.50 4.58 2.14
N ASP A 112 9.80 5.58 2.64
CA ASP A 112 8.39 5.51 3.03
C ASP A 112 7.52 6.18 1.97
N VAL A 113 6.34 5.62 1.74
CA VAL A 113 5.37 6.13 0.76
C VAL A 113 4.03 6.37 1.45
N ARG A 114 3.43 7.53 1.18
CA ARG A 114 2.07 7.83 1.64
C ARG A 114 1.15 8.00 0.44
N ILE A 115 0.02 7.31 0.48
CA ILE A 115 -1.05 7.42 -0.52
C ILE A 115 -2.37 7.65 0.21
N GLY A 116 -2.88 8.88 0.17
CA GLY A 116 -4.01 9.29 1.00
C GLY A 116 -3.67 9.16 2.48
N SER A 117 -4.49 8.42 3.25
CA SER A 117 -4.24 8.16 4.68
C SER A 117 -3.31 6.96 4.95
N LYS A 118 -2.88 6.23 3.92
CA LYS A 118 -2.10 5.01 4.05
C LYS A 118 -0.62 5.29 4.02
N VAL A 119 0.12 4.72 4.98
CA VAL A 119 1.57 4.77 5.04
C VAL A 119 2.12 3.40 4.71
N PHE A 120 2.97 3.33 3.69
CA PHE A 120 3.65 2.12 3.26
C PHE A 120 5.15 2.21 3.57
N ILE A 121 5.67 1.15 4.16
CA ILE A 121 7.10 0.97 4.41
C ILE A 121 7.57 -0.28 3.69
N PHE A 122 8.83 -0.31 3.25
CA PHE A 122 9.45 -1.51 2.74
C PHE A 122 10.22 -2.21 3.86
N VAL A 123 9.90 -3.47 4.11
CA VAL A 123 10.60 -4.33 5.06
C VAL A 123 11.38 -5.37 4.26
N PRO A 124 12.73 -5.37 4.31
CA PRO A 124 13.51 -6.44 3.72
C PRO A 124 13.25 -7.74 4.49
N TYR A 125 13.63 -8.88 3.88
CA TYR A 125 13.50 -10.17 4.56
C TYR A 125 14.13 -10.12 5.97
N GLN A 126 13.31 -10.29 6.99
CA GLN A 126 13.77 -10.39 8.39
C GLN A 126 12.88 -11.34 9.19
N GLY A 127 13.51 -12.24 9.94
CA GLY A 127 13.02 -12.96 11.11
C GLY A 127 11.55 -13.37 11.16
N GLY A 128 11.08 -14.30 10.31
CA GLY A 128 9.74 -14.86 10.39
C GLY A 128 8.82 -14.52 9.23
N ILE A 129 9.23 -13.64 8.31
CA ILE A 129 8.54 -13.41 7.04
C ILE A 129 9.37 -14.07 5.94
N GLU A 130 8.80 -15.04 5.24
CA GLU A 130 9.50 -15.75 4.15
C GLU A 130 9.93 -14.82 3.00
N LYS A 131 9.20 -13.71 2.83
CA LYS A 131 9.51 -12.67 1.83
C LYS A 131 9.27 -11.30 2.45
N GLY A 132 10.24 -10.43 2.42
CA GLY A 132 10.07 -9.00 2.69
C GLY A 132 9.02 -8.37 1.77
N GLY A 133 8.96 -7.06 1.73
CA GLY A 133 8.05 -6.35 0.84
C GLY A 133 7.45 -5.10 1.45
N TYR A 134 6.48 -4.52 0.76
CA TYR A 134 5.74 -3.37 1.28
C TYR A 134 4.67 -3.79 2.28
N PHE A 135 4.58 -3.03 3.37
CA PHE A 135 3.54 -3.15 4.39
C PHE A 135 2.87 -1.80 4.61
N GLU A 136 1.55 -1.79 4.75
CA GLU A 136 0.81 -0.65 5.29
C GLU A 136 0.94 -0.66 6.80
N VAL A 137 1.32 0.46 7.39
CA VAL A 137 1.34 0.66 8.84
C VAL A 137 -0.07 1.05 9.28
N LEU A 138 -0.75 0.16 10.00
CA LEU A 138 -2.09 0.41 10.54
C LEU A 138 -2.06 1.04 11.92
N LEU A 139 -1.05 0.68 12.72
CA LEU A 139 -0.86 1.16 14.09
C LEU A 139 0.63 1.21 14.41
N ARG A 140 1.04 2.29 15.08
CA ARG A 140 2.29 2.37 15.85
C ARG A 140 1.91 2.45 17.32
N GLY A 141 2.15 1.35 18.07
CA GLY A 141 1.92 1.28 19.51
C GLY A 141 3.18 1.62 20.30
N GLU A 142 3.12 1.45 21.62
CA GLU A 142 4.27 1.64 22.50
C GLU A 142 5.19 0.39 22.48
N LYS A 143 4.60 -0.81 22.47
CA LYS A 143 5.30 -2.11 22.47
C LYS A 143 5.04 -2.94 21.23
N PHE A 144 3.89 -2.75 20.59
CA PHE A 144 3.48 -3.54 19.44
C PHE A 144 2.95 -2.66 18.30
N ASP A 145 3.50 -2.85 17.10
CA ASP A 145 2.94 -2.26 15.89
C ASP A 145 1.98 -3.26 15.21
N LEU A 146 1.04 -2.75 14.41
CA LEU A 146 0.19 -3.56 13.54
C LEU A 146 0.45 -3.18 12.08
N PHE A 147 0.90 -4.15 11.31
CA PHE A 147 1.15 -3.98 9.88
C PHE A 147 0.23 -4.88 9.05
N LYS A 148 -0.13 -4.39 7.87
CA LYS A 148 -0.90 -5.12 6.87
C LYS A 148 -0.06 -5.34 5.62
N LYS A 149 0.06 -6.60 5.20
CA LYS A 149 0.58 -6.94 3.89
C LYS A 149 -0.60 -7.18 2.95
N TYR A 150 -0.64 -6.41 1.88
CA TYR A 150 -1.56 -6.71 0.80
C TYR A 150 -1.05 -7.90 0.00
N ASN A 151 -1.93 -8.82 -0.28
CA ASN A 151 -1.63 -9.98 -1.09
C ASN A 151 -2.78 -10.18 -2.08
N LYS A 152 -2.45 -10.41 -3.34
CA LYS A 152 -3.41 -10.68 -4.41
C LYS A 152 -3.28 -12.12 -4.84
N ARG A 153 -4.41 -12.82 -4.87
CA ARG A 153 -4.49 -14.16 -5.42
C ARG A 153 -5.02 -14.07 -6.85
N PHE A 154 -4.25 -14.56 -7.78
CA PHE A 154 -4.68 -14.76 -9.16
C PHE A 154 -5.34 -16.12 -9.34
N THR A 155 -6.49 -16.15 -10.03
CA THR A 155 -7.15 -17.37 -10.49
C THR A 155 -7.24 -17.26 -12.01
N PRO A 156 -6.64 -18.22 -12.78
CA PRO A 156 -6.66 -18.15 -14.23
C PRO A 156 -8.07 -18.38 -14.79
N GLU A 157 -8.25 -17.98 -16.03
CA GLU A 157 -9.47 -18.24 -16.80
C GLU A 157 -9.75 -19.75 -16.87
N GLN A 158 -11.02 -20.12 -16.76
CA GLN A 158 -11.49 -21.48 -16.96
C GLN A 158 -12.50 -21.50 -18.11
N LYS A 159 -12.14 -22.17 -19.19
CA LYS A 159 -13.04 -22.36 -20.33
C LYS A 159 -14.17 -23.34 -20.00
N ALA A 160 -15.34 -23.07 -20.53
CA ALA A 160 -16.48 -23.97 -20.45
C ALA A 160 -16.12 -25.36 -21.01
N GLN A 161 -16.32 -26.40 -20.21
CA GLN A 161 -16.05 -27.79 -20.63
C GLN A 161 -17.25 -28.41 -21.32
N THR A 162 -18.43 -27.82 -21.20
CA THR A 162 -19.69 -28.33 -21.82
C THR A 162 -20.52 -27.14 -22.28
N SER A 163 -21.48 -27.40 -23.18
CA SER A 163 -22.44 -26.38 -23.64
C SER A 163 -23.35 -25.85 -22.53
N MET A 164 -23.38 -26.49 -21.37
CA MET A 164 -24.18 -26.08 -20.21
C MET A 164 -23.40 -25.20 -19.21
N THR A 165 -22.07 -25.11 -19.34
CA THR A 165 -21.21 -24.30 -18.48
C THR A 165 -20.79 -23.02 -19.23
N ARG A 166 -20.47 -21.98 -18.48
CA ARG A 166 -19.96 -20.72 -19.03
C ARG A 166 -18.47 -20.58 -18.73
N ASP A 167 -17.78 -19.83 -19.58
CA ASP A 167 -16.42 -19.40 -19.30
C ASP A 167 -16.37 -18.59 -18.01
N VAL A 168 -15.39 -18.86 -17.15
CA VAL A 168 -15.09 -18.10 -15.96
C VAL A 168 -13.85 -17.26 -16.26
N PRO A 169 -13.95 -15.92 -16.30
CA PRO A 169 -12.80 -15.07 -16.60
C PRO A 169 -11.73 -15.18 -15.51
N ALA A 170 -10.49 -14.86 -15.87
CA ALA A 170 -9.42 -14.70 -14.92
C ALA A 170 -9.79 -13.63 -13.86
N ARG A 171 -9.31 -13.79 -12.63
CA ARG A 171 -9.64 -12.85 -11.55
C ARG A 171 -8.53 -12.67 -10.53
N PHE A 172 -8.45 -11.45 -10.00
CA PHE A 172 -7.69 -11.13 -8.81
C PHE A 172 -8.63 -11.03 -7.61
N THR A 173 -8.24 -11.62 -6.49
CA THR A 173 -8.96 -11.52 -5.22
C THR A 173 -8.02 -11.07 -4.12
N ASP A 174 -8.55 -10.26 -3.19
CA ASP A 174 -7.81 -9.81 -2.02
C ASP A 174 -7.61 -10.95 -1.02
N ASN A 175 -6.42 -11.04 -0.48
CA ASN A 175 -6.06 -11.97 0.59
C ASN A 175 -5.07 -11.28 1.56
N PRO A 176 -5.51 -10.21 2.27
CA PRO A 176 -4.61 -9.46 3.15
C PRO A 176 -4.14 -10.31 4.32
N MET A 177 -2.91 -10.06 4.76
CA MET A 177 -2.30 -10.67 5.94
C MET A 177 -1.97 -9.57 6.95
N TYR A 178 -2.15 -9.85 8.23
CA TYR A 178 -1.88 -8.90 9.30
C TYR A 178 -0.78 -9.43 10.20
N TYR A 179 0.09 -8.55 10.64
CA TYR A 179 1.25 -8.89 11.46
C TYR A 179 1.32 -7.98 12.68
N LEU A 180 1.50 -8.62 13.83
CA LEU A 180 1.92 -7.96 15.05
C LEU A 180 3.45 -7.87 15.04
N ILE A 181 3.99 -6.68 15.20
CA ILE A 181 5.42 -6.44 15.24
C ILE A 181 5.81 -6.24 16.70
N LEU A 182 6.70 -7.08 17.20
CA LEU A 182 7.18 -7.03 18.56
C LEU A 182 8.31 -5.99 18.73
N GLU A 183 8.62 -5.57 19.94
CA GLU A 183 9.70 -4.63 20.26
C GLU A 183 11.06 -5.02 19.66
N ASN A 184 11.33 -6.31 19.55
CA ASN A 184 12.56 -6.84 18.96
C ASN A 184 12.52 -6.88 17.41
N GLY A 185 11.50 -6.29 16.79
CA GLY A 185 11.32 -6.26 15.34
C GLY A 185 10.81 -7.58 14.72
N ARG A 186 10.48 -8.60 15.54
CA ARG A 186 9.94 -9.86 15.04
C ARG A 186 8.49 -9.70 14.60
N PHE A 187 8.17 -10.25 13.44
CA PHE A 187 6.83 -10.32 12.89
C PHE A 187 6.11 -11.59 13.35
N VAL A 188 4.91 -11.43 13.87
CA VAL A 188 4.01 -12.53 14.23
C VAL A 188 2.75 -12.39 13.40
N GLU A 189 2.49 -13.34 12.49
CA GLU A 189 1.26 -13.34 11.70
C GLU A 189 0.05 -13.51 12.62
N ILE A 190 -0.96 -12.63 12.43
CA ILE A 190 -2.24 -12.75 13.11
C ILE A 190 -3.13 -13.68 12.28
N PRO A 191 -3.51 -14.86 12.79
CA PRO A 191 -4.32 -15.80 12.05
C PRO A 191 -5.70 -15.23 11.70
N SER A 192 -6.11 -15.36 10.44
CA SER A 192 -7.44 -14.90 9.97
C SER A 192 -8.60 -15.78 10.45
N ARG A 193 -8.30 -16.98 10.99
CA ARG A 193 -9.29 -17.93 11.50
C ARG A 193 -9.53 -17.72 12.98
N ALA A 194 -10.79 -17.54 13.38
CA ALA A 194 -11.19 -17.33 14.76
C ALA A 194 -10.64 -18.37 15.76
N ARG A 195 -10.50 -19.62 15.33
CA ARG A 195 -9.99 -20.71 16.19
C ARG A 195 -8.56 -20.48 16.73
N ASN A 196 -7.72 -19.76 15.94
CA ASN A 196 -6.31 -19.58 16.27
C ASN A 196 -5.95 -18.08 16.42
N PHE A 197 -6.95 -17.20 16.41
CA PHE A 197 -6.71 -15.75 16.39
C PHE A 197 -5.92 -15.29 17.62
N GLU A 198 -6.34 -15.76 18.80
CA GLU A 198 -5.76 -15.31 20.06
C GLU A 198 -4.31 -15.78 20.26
N SER A 199 -3.85 -16.80 19.50
CA SER A 199 -2.46 -17.30 19.63
C SER A 199 -1.38 -16.28 19.21
N ALA A 200 -1.77 -15.22 18.51
CA ALA A 200 -0.86 -14.11 18.20
C ALA A 200 -0.55 -13.22 19.43
N PHE A 201 -1.38 -13.27 20.47
CA PHE A 201 -1.34 -12.40 21.64
C PHE A 201 -0.79 -13.15 22.86
N VAL A 202 0.47 -13.55 22.77
CA VAL A 202 1.14 -14.44 23.73
C VAL A 202 1.04 -13.90 25.15
N GLY A 203 0.57 -14.74 26.07
CA GLY A 203 0.44 -14.44 27.51
C GLY A 203 -0.83 -13.66 27.90
N LYS A 204 -1.64 -13.24 26.92
CA LYS A 204 -2.87 -12.46 27.10
C LYS A 204 -4.07 -13.02 26.31
N GLU A 205 -4.01 -14.27 25.91
CA GLU A 205 -5.00 -14.90 25.05
C GLU A 205 -6.43 -14.83 25.63
N ASN A 206 -6.55 -15.03 26.95
CA ASN A 206 -7.84 -15.00 27.65
C ASN A 206 -8.40 -13.57 27.79
N GLU A 207 -7.53 -12.62 28.11
CA GLU A 207 -7.87 -11.20 28.21
C GLU A 207 -8.35 -10.68 26.83
N ILE A 208 -7.63 -10.99 25.76
CA ILE A 208 -8.01 -10.61 24.39
C ILE A 208 -9.33 -11.25 23.98
N ARG A 209 -9.53 -12.55 24.27
CA ARG A 209 -10.81 -13.23 24.03
C ARG A 209 -11.97 -12.57 24.76
N SER A 210 -11.76 -12.21 26.03
CA SER A 210 -12.76 -11.51 26.85
C SER A 210 -13.06 -10.13 26.29
N PHE A 211 -12.04 -9.36 25.88
CA PHE A 211 -12.18 -8.05 25.30
C PHE A 211 -13.00 -8.07 23.99
N ILE A 212 -12.67 -9.01 23.09
CA ILE A 212 -13.39 -9.21 21.81
C ILE A 212 -14.87 -9.50 22.10
N ARG A 213 -15.17 -10.43 23.02
CA ARG A 213 -16.55 -10.82 23.33
C ARG A 213 -17.34 -9.69 23.99
N THR A 214 -16.77 -9.02 24.98
CA THR A 214 -17.41 -7.94 25.72
C THR A 214 -17.74 -6.76 24.80
N ASN A 215 -16.84 -6.42 23.89
CA ASN A 215 -17.01 -5.30 22.98
C ASN A 215 -17.65 -5.70 21.63
N ARG A 216 -17.99 -6.97 21.43
CA ARG A 216 -18.62 -7.52 20.22
C ARG A 216 -17.81 -7.20 18.96
N LEU A 217 -16.47 -7.34 19.03
CA LEU A 217 -15.58 -7.02 17.94
C LEU A 217 -15.54 -8.14 16.89
N ASP A 218 -15.45 -7.75 15.61
CA ASP A 218 -15.25 -8.68 14.51
C ASP A 218 -13.77 -8.69 14.11
N ILE A 219 -13.09 -9.81 14.31
CA ILE A 219 -11.66 -10.01 13.96
C ILE A 219 -11.36 -9.87 12.46
N LYS A 220 -12.40 -9.88 11.61
CA LYS A 220 -12.28 -9.64 10.16
C LYS A 220 -12.42 -8.16 9.81
N ASN A 221 -12.88 -7.35 10.73
CA ASN A 221 -12.98 -5.90 10.56
C ASN A 221 -11.65 -5.26 10.97
N GLU A 222 -11.04 -4.53 10.05
CA GLU A 222 -9.72 -3.90 10.27
C GLU A 222 -9.74 -2.87 11.41
N ALA A 223 -10.80 -2.08 11.53
CA ALA A 223 -10.92 -1.11 12.63
C ALA A 223 -11.02 -1.81 14.00
N ASP A 224 -11.73 -2.93 14.07
CA ASP A 224 -11.81 -3.74 15.28
C ASP A 224 -10.49 -4.43 15.59
N LEU A 225 -9.75 -4.89 14.57
CA LEU A 225 -8.41 -5.45 14.74
C LEU A 225 -7.45 -4.40 15.34
N ILE A 226 -7.48 -3.17 14.86
CA ILE A 226 -6.69 -2.06 15.43
C ILE A 226 -7.04 -1.85 16.90
N ARG A 227 -8.33 -1.89 17.26
CA ARG A 227 -8.79 -1.76 18.66
C ARG A 227 -8.29 -2.92 19.54
N ILE A 228 -8.27 -4.14 19.00
CA ILE A 228 -7.76 -5.31 19.71
C ILE A 228 -6.27 -5.17 19.98
N VAL A 229 -5.48 -4.76 18.98
CA VAL A 229 -4.02 -4.59 19.14
C VAL A 229 -3.71 -3.43 20.09
N ASN A 230 -4.43 -2.30 20.01
CA ASN A 230 -4.30 -1.20 20.97
C ASN A 230 -4.58 -1.66 22.41
N HIS A 231 -5.60 -2.50 22.60
CA HIS A 231 -5.88 -3.05 23.92
C HIS A 231 -4.75 -3.98 24.40
N TYR A 232 -4.25 -4.86 23.53
CA TYR A 232 -3.12 -5.73 23.83
C TYR A 232 -1.88 -4.93 24.22
N ASP A 233 -1.58 -3.85 23.50
CA ASP A 233 -0.47 -2.95 23.81
C ASP A 233 -0.61 -2.32 25.21
N SER A 234 -1.82 -1.90 25.56
CA SER A 234 -2.12 -1.23 26.84
C SER A 234 -2.06 -2.14 28.10
N ILE A 235 -2.19 -3.47 27.93
CA ILE A 235 -2.19 -4.42 29.04
C ILE A 235 -0.89 -5.21 29.22
N ASN A 236 0.13 -4.91 28.40
CA ASN A 236 1.48 -5.45 28.48
C ASN A 236 2.46 -4.41 29.00
#